data_145a7b5085787a53488f5a4307d0d355
#
_entry.id   145a7b5085787a53488f5a4307d0d355
#
_cell.length_a   1.000
_cell.length_b   1.000
_cell.length_c   1.000
_cell.angle_alpha   90.00
_cell.angle_beta   90.00
_cell.angle_gamma   90.00
#
_symmetry.space_group_name_H-M   'P 1'
#
loop_
_entity.id
_entity.type
_entity.pdbx_description
1 polymer ?
#
loop_
_entity_poly.entity_id
_entity_poly.type
_entity_poly.pdbx_seq_one_letter_code
_entity_poly.pdbx_strand_id
1 'polypeptide(L)'
;MAPVLQLDGLTRRFGGVTAVDALTLAANEGELVSIIGPNGAGKTTVFNIVTGLLAPDAGRVNFAGRDVTGLPAEQLASLGFARTFQHGRVFGNLSVLDNVLVGAHTRLAAVRPRLPVIGPLAELALALTRPHAVTSEEQALRADAMEILALFGERLTPRIDNPAFSLSYANRRRLEIARALSLKPRVLFLDEPTAGMNPTETAEMLEIIRALKGRFSILLIEHKLDLVMQLSDRVVVMDDGRKIAEGLPAEVAADPAVIAAYLGSRDVGSAREAGATQGVAL
;
A
#
# COMPACT_ATOMS: atom_id res chain seq x y z
N MET A 1 -8.90 10.34 20.24
CA MET A 1 -7.59 10.70 19.65
C MET A 1 -7.86 11.24 18.26
N ALA A 2 -7.07 12.21 17.77
CA ALA A 2 -7.20 12.67 16.38
C ALA A 2 -6.73 11.56 15.43
N PRO A 3 -7.43 11.33 14.30
CA PRO A 3 -7.05 10.31 13.33
C PRO A 3 -5.68 10.65 12.69
N VAL A 4 -4.90 9.62 12.35
CA VAL A 4 -3.63 9.82 11.64
C VAL A 4 -3.85 10.17 10.17
N LEU A 5 -4.92 9.62 9.58
CA LEU A 5 -5.37 9.92 8.22
C LEU A 5 -6.87 10.18 8.23
N GLN A 6 -7.30 11.23 7.54
CA GLN A 6 -8.72 11.58 7.39
C GLN A 6 -8.98 12.01 5.95
N LEU A 7 -10.03 11.46 5.37
CA LEU A 7 -10.55 11.81 4.05
C LEU A 7 -11.90 12.48 4.25
N ASP A 8 -12.08 13.68 3.71
CA ASP A 8 -13.30 14.47 3.87
C ASP A 8 -13.92 14.75 2.51
N GLY A 9 -15.03 14.09 2.18
CA GLY A 9 -15.79 14.29 0.96
C GLY A 9 -15.01 14.06 -0.32
N LEU A 10 -14.07 13.10 -0.32
CA LEU A 10 -13.16 12.85 -1.43
C LEU A 10 -13.92 12.43 -2.69
N THR A 11 -13.70 13.15 -3.79
CA THR A 11 -14.42 12.91 -5.06
C THR A 11 -13.45 12.85 -6.22
N ARG A 12 -13.65 11.90 -7.13
CA ARG A 12 -12.90 11.78 -8.39
C ARG A 12 -13.78 11.30 -9.52
N ARG A 13 -13.68 12.00 -10.66
CA ARG A 13 -14.42 11.69 -11.88
C ARG A 13 -13.45 11.40 -13.03
N PHE A 14 -13.85 10.50 -13.92
CA PHE A 14 -13.17 10.22 -15.17
C PHE A 14 -14.19 10.34 -16.31
N GLY A 15 -14.14 11.44 -17.07
CA GLY A 15 -15.19 11.73 -18.05
C GLY A 15 -16.57 11.78 -17.40
N GLY A 16 -17.49 10.94 -17.86
CA GLY A 16 -18.84 10.85 -17.31
C GLY A 16 -19.00 9.94 -16.09
N VAL A 17 -17.94 9.26 -15.64
CA VAL A 17 -18.00 8.29 -14.53
C VAL A 17 -17.46 8.92 -13.26
N THR A 18 -18.23 8.89 -12.17
CA THR A 18 -17.76 9.25 -10.83
C THR A 18 -17.20 8.02 -10.16
N ALA A 19 -15.87 7.90 -10.14
CA ALA A 19 -15.18 6.73 -9.59
C ALA A 19 -15.07 6.75 -8.06
N VAL A 20 -15.10 7.94 -7.44
CA VAL A 20 -15.21 8.15 -5.99
C VAL A 20 -16.13 9.33 -5.78
N ASP A 21 -17.17 9.18 -4.96
CA ASP A 21 -18.20 10.17 -4.72
C ASP A 21 -18.33 10.49 -3.23
N ALA A 22 -17.85 11.66 -2.84
CA ALA A 22 -17.91 12.23 -1.50
C ALA A 22 -17.47 11.27 -0.38
N LEU A 23 -16.43 10.47 -0.62
CA LEU A 23 -15.94 9.49 0.36
C LEU A 23 -15.36 10.20 1.58
N THR A 24 -15.90 9.87 2.75
CA THR A 24 -15.38 10.28 4.05
C THR A 24 -15.00 9.06 4.86
N LEU A 25 -13.75 9.02 5.33
CA LEU A 25 -13.22 7.96 6.14
C LEU A 25 -12.07 8.49 7.01
N ALA A 26 -11.86 7.92 8.18
CA ALA A 26 -10.72 8.22 9.03
C ALA A 26 -9.99 6.93 9.39
N ALA A 27 -8.68 7.01 9.66
CA ALA A 27 -7.89 5.92 10.23
C ALA A 27 -7.12 6.44 11.43
N ASN A 28 -7.17 5.71 12.55
CA ASN A 28 -6.46 6.06 13.78
C ASN A 28 -5.03 5.52 13.75
N GLU A 29 -4.18 6.01 14.65
CA GLU A 29 -2.81 5.51 14.77
C GLU A 29 -2.80 4.04 15.22
N GLY A 30 -2.05 3.19 14.49
CA GLY A 30 -1.97 1.74 14.75
C GLY A 30 -3.19 0.92 14.30
N GLU A 31 -4.24 1.55 13.75
CA GLU A 31 -5.44 0.87 13.27
C GLU A 31 -5.21 0.23 11.90
N LEU A 32 -5.78 -0.97 11.69
CA LEU A 32 -5.91 -1.61 10.40
C LEU A 32 -7.34 -1.42 9.88
N VAL A 33 -7.48 -0.56 8.86
CA VAL A 33 -8.74 -0.30 8.17
C VAL A 33 -8.71 -0.99 6.81
N SER A 34 -9.65 -1.89 6.56
CA SER A 34 -9.81 -2.50 5.24
C SER A 34 -10.88 -1.78 4.43
N ILE A 35 -10.59 -1.56 3.15
CA ILE A 35 -11.54 -1.06 2.16
C ILE A 35 -11.89 -2.21 1.23
N ILE A 36 -13.14 -2.63 1.25
CA ILE A 36 -13.65 -3.74 0.43
C ILE A 36 -14.78 -3.28 -0.49
N GLY A 37 -15.20 -4.14 -1.39
CA GLY A 37 -16.30 -3.88 -2.32
C GLY A 37 -16.09 -4.61 -3.65
N PRO A 38 -17.09 -4.64 -4.53
CA PRO A 38 -17.00 -5.27 -5.84
C PRO A 38 -15.92 -4.62 -6.73
N ASN A 39 -15.61 -5.28 -7.86
CA ASN A 39 -14.72 -4.73 -8.87
C ASN A 39 -15.35 -3.47 -9.46
N GLY A 40 -14.55 -2.41 -9.61
CA GLY A 40 -15.05 -1.12 -10.07
C GLY A 40 -15.60 -0.20 -8.99
N ALA A 41 -15.73 -0.63 -7.74
CA ALA A 41 -16.25 0.19 -6.63
C ALA A 41 -15.41 1.44 -6.26
N GLY A 42 -14.26 1.68 -6.92
CA GLY A 42 -13.44 2.87 -6.70
C GLY A 42 -12.28 2.71 -5.72
N LYS A 43 -12.09 1.54 -5.10
CA LYS A 43 -11.07 1.29 -4.06
C LYS A 43 -9.64 1.71 -4.47
N THR A 44 -9.17 1.24 -5.61
CA THR A 44 -7.83 1.57 -6.14
C THR A 44 -7.73 3.06 -6.48
N THR A 45 -8.83 3.70 -6.91
CA THR A 45 -8.89 5.14 -7.15
C THR A 45 -8.68 5.91 -5.85
N VAL A 46 -9.30 5.49 -4.73
CA VAL A 46 -9.06 6.07 -3.40
C VAL A 46 -7.59 5.98 -3.03
N PHE A 47 -6.96 4.80 -3.16
CA PHE A 47 -5.54 4.65 -2.88
C PHE A 47 -4.68 5.55 -3.77
N ASN A 48 -4.99 5.65 -5.07
CA ASN A 48 -4.26 6.50 -6.00
C ASN A 48 -4.34 7.99 -5.61
N ILE A 49 -5.50 8.45 -5.14
CA ILE A 49 -5.65 9.83 -4.68
C ILE A 49 -4.87 10.06 -3.39
N VAL A 50 -5.08 9.21 -2.39
CA VAL A 50 -4.49 9.39 -1.05
C VAL A 50 -2.96 9.26 -1.09
N THR A 51 -2.42 8.49 -2.04
CA THR A 51 -0.96 8.31 -2.20
C THR A 51 -0.35 9.23 -3.26
N GLY A 52 -1.08 10.24 -3.75
CA GLY A 52 -0.56 11.30 -4.62
C GLY A 52 -0.30 10.89 -6.06
N LEU A 53 -0.87 9.76 -6.52
CA LEU A 53 -0.82 9.34 -7.93
C LEU A 53 -1.93 10.00 -8.78
N LEU A 54 -3.00 10.44 -8.13
CA LEU A 54 -4.10 11.17 -8.73
C LEU A 54 -4.49 12.34 -7.83
N ALA A 55 -4.79 13.50 -8.42
CA ALA A 55 -5.40 14.60 -7.68
C ALA A 55 -6.91 14.33 -7.51
N PRO A 56 -7.55 14.68 -6.39
CA PRO A 56 -8.99 14.67 -6.25
C PRO A 56 -9.61 15.85 -7.02
N ASP A 57 -10.87 15.72 -7.46
CA ASP A 57 -11.64 16.83 -8.03
C ASP A 57 -12.32 17.66 -6.93
N ALA A 58 -12.62 17.03 -5.78
CA ALA A 58 -13.14 17.70 -4.58
C ALA A 58 -12.79 16.90 -3.32
N GLY A 59 -12.96 17.54 -2.16
CA GLY A 59 -12.67 16.96 -0.86
C GLY A 59 -11.23 17.22 -0.41
N ARG A 60 -10.88 16.67 0.75
CA ARG A 60 -9.56 16.88 1.39
C ARG A 60 -8.98 15.59 1.94
N VAL A 61 -7.65 15.55 1.98
CA VAL A 61 -6.85 14.52 2.64
C VAL A 61 -6.04 15.19 3.74
N ASN A 62 -6.34 14.86 4.99
CA ASN A 62 -5.59 15.33 6.16
C ASN A 62 -4.73 14.19 6.71
N PHE A 63 -3.48 14.47 6.97
CA PHE A 63 -2.52 13.54 7.57
C PHE A 63 -1.88 14.16 8.81
N ALA A 64 -2.10 13.54 9.97
CA ALA A 64 -1.61 14.03 11.26
C ALA A 64 -1.94 15.51 11.51
N GLY A 65 -3.17 15.94 11.15
CA GLY A 65 -3.67 17.30 11.31
C GLY A 65 -3.20 18.30 10.23
N ARG A 66 -2.44 17.85 9.23
CA ARG A 66 -1.97 18.67 8.11
C ARG A 66 -2.76 18.31 6.83
N ASP A 67 -3.22 19.33 6.10
CA ASP A 67 -3.78 19.14 4.75
C ASP A 67 -2.64 18.74 3.79
N VAL A 68 -2.81 17.57 3.16
CA VAL A 68 -1.86 17.00 2.19
C VAL A 68 -2.53 16.75 0.83
N THR A 69 -3.69 17.37 0.61
CA THR A 69 -4.50 17.20 -0.61
C THR A 69 -3.70 17.55 -1.85
N GLY A 70 -3.63 16.62 -2.80
CA GLY A 70 -2.96 16.82 -4.09
C GLY A 70 -1.44 16.91 -4.03
N LEU A 71 -0.81 16.65 -2.88
CA LEU A 71 0.65 16.54 -2.81
C LEU A 71 1.12 15.34 -3.64
N PRO A 72 2.25 15.46 -4.36
CA PRO A 72 2.81 14.36 -5.14
C PRO A 72 3.37 13.26 -4.23
N ALA A 73 3.44 12.04 -4.78
CA ALA A 73 3.80 10.83 -4.04
C ALA A 73 5.14 10.92 -3.29
N GLU A 74 6.15 11.56 -3.86
CA GLU A 74 7.46 11.77 -3.22
C GLU A 74 7.40 12.64 -1.98
N GLN A 75 6.51 13.66 -1.96
CA GLN A 75 6.30 14.48 -0.77
C GLN A 75 5.54 13.71 0.30
N LEU A 76 4.52 12.93 -0.09
CA LEU A 76 3.78 12.06 0.83
C LEU A 76 4.70 10.98 1.44
N ALA A 77 5.58 10.37 0.63
CA ALA A 77 6.57 9.42 1.14
C ALA A 77 7.47 10.05 2.21
N SER A 78 7.93 11.29 2.02
CA SER A 78 8.73 12.01 3.02
C SER A 78 7.96 12.36 4.30
N LEU A 79 6.63 12.39 4.25
CA LEU A 79 5.75 12.59 5.42
C LEU A 79 5.43 11.28 6.15
N GLY A 80 5.78 10.13 5.59
CA GLY A 80 5.55 8.83 6.21
C GLY A 80 4.45 7.98 5.57
N PHE A 81 4.13 8.21 4.30
CA PHE A 81 3.30 7.32 3.50
C PHE A 81 4.17 6.25 2.85
N ALA A 82 3.75 4.99 2.89
CA ALA A 82 4.32 3.94 2.06
C ALA A 82 3.21 3.12 1.42
N ARG A 83 3.40 2.70 0.16
CA ARG A 83 2.42 1.92 -0.59
C ARG A 83 3.09 0.75 -1.31
N THR A 84 2.44 -0.41 -1.30
CA THR A 84 2.69 -1.50 -2.25
C THR A 84 1.82 -1.31 -3.49
N PHE A 85 2.26 -1.81 -4.64
CA PHE A 85 1.53 -1.69 -5.90
C PHE A 85 0.97 -3.06 -6.31
N GLN A 86 -0.17 -3.07 -6.98
CA GLN A 86 -0.87 -4.27 -7.43
C GLN A 86 -0.02 -5.18 -8.35
N HIS A 87 0.88 -4.59 -9.14
CA HIS A 87 1.82 -5.33 -10.00
C HIS A 87 3.25 -5.20 -9.45
N GLY A 88 3.73 -6.28 -8.83
CA GLY A 88 5.05 -6.42 -8.22
C GLY A 88 6.19 -5.62 -8.88
N ARG A 89 6.47 -4.43 -8.35
CA ARG A 89 7.52 -3.53 -8.88
C ARG A 89 8.82 -3.67 -8.08
N VAL A 90 9.36 -4.89 -7.99
CA VAL A 90 10.71 -5.07 -7.46
C VAL A 90 11.74 -4.77 -8.54
N PHE A 91 12.90 -4.27 -8.15
CA PHE A 91 14.05 -4.11 -9.04
C PHE A 91 14.67 -5.48 -9.25
N GLY A 92 14.30 -6.17 -10.34
CA GLY A 92 14.63 -7.57 -10.57
C GLY A 92 16.13 -7.89 -10.53
N ASN A 93 16.95 -7.00 -11.09
CA ASN A 93 18.41 -7.18 -11.16
C ASN A 93 19.15 -6.81 -9.86
N LEU A 94 18.48 -6.15 -8.91
CA LEU A 94 19.05 -5.86 -7.60
C LEU A 94 18.83 -7.04 -6.66
N SER A 95 19.72 -7.18 -5.67
CA SER A 95 19.55 -8.15 -4.60
C SER A 95 18.31 -7.85 -3.77
N VAL A 96 17.86 -8.83 -2.97
CA VAL A 96 16.78 -8.64 -1.99
C VAL A 96 17.12 -7.50 -1.03
N LEU A 97 18.35 -7.49 -0.52
CA LEU A 97 18.82 -6.44 0.39
C LEU A 97 18.83 -5.07 -0.27
N ASP A 98 19.37 -4.97 -1.50
CA ASP A 98 19.45 -3.69 -2.23
C ASP A 98 18.05 -3.13 -2.53
N ASN A 99 17.06 -4.00 -2.83
CA ASN A 99 15.67 -3.57 -2.99
C ASN A 99 15.13 -2.88 -1.73
N VAL A 100 15.43 -3.41 -0.53
CA VAL A 100 15.01 -2.81 0.74
C VAL A 100 15.76 -1.50 0.98
N LEU A 101 17.07 -1.46 0.71
CA LEU A 101 17.89 -0.26 0.86
C LEU A 101 17.45 0.88 -0.08
N VAL A 102 17.06 0.57 -1.33
CA VAL A 102 16.46 1.56 -2.24
C VAL A 102 15.20 2.18 -1.65
N GLY A 103 14.35 1.40 -0.96
CA GLY A 103 13.19 1.94 -0.24
C GLY A 103 13.58 2.94 0.85
N ALA A 104 14.71 2.74 1.51
CA ALA A 104 15.22 3.63 2.56
C ALA A 104 15.96 4.88 2.04
N HIS A 105 16.18 5.00 0.71
CA HIS A 105 17.02 6.05 0.13
C HIS A 105 16.60 7.48 0.51
N THR A 106 15.29 7.74 0.68
CA THR A 106 14.80 9.06 1.10
C THR A 106 15.23 9.46 2.51
N ARG A 107 15.67 8.50 3.33
CA ARG A 107 16.13 8.71 4.71
C ARG A 107 17.61 9.11 4.81
N LEU A 108 18.38 8.95 3.72
CA LEU A 108 19.79 9.39 3.67
C LEU A 108 19.86 10.91 3.75
N ALA A 109 20.35 11.43 4.88
CA ALA A 109 20.49 12.85 5.14
C ALA A 109 21.93 13.36 4.97
N ALA A 110 22.93 12.54 5.31
CA ALA A 110 24.35 12.91 5.26
C ALA A 110 24.85 13.14 3.82
N VAL A 111 24.21 12.55 2.82
CA VAL A 111 24.58 12.68 1.39
C VAL A 111 23.85 13.83 0.70
N ARG A 112 22.84 14.47 1.36
CA ARG A 112 22.05 15.55 0.77
C ARG A 112 22.41 16.90 1.35
N PRO A 113 23.41 17.62 0.78
CA PRO A 113 23.68 18.99 1.17
C PRO A 113 22.46 19.88 0.86
N ARG A 114 22.04 20.68 1.84
CA ARG A 114 20.87 21.56 1.74
C ARG A 114 21.06 22.79 0.84
N LEU A 115 22.18 22.88 0.12
CA LEU A 115 22.53 24.04 -0.70
C LEU A 115 22.21 23.78 -2.17
N PRO A 116 21.24 24.49 -2.78
CA PRO A 116 20.73 24.17 -4.12
C PRO A 116 21.76 24.38 -5.26
N VAL A 117 22.78 25.22 -5.06
CA VAL A 117 23.76 25.53 -6.12
C VAL A 117 25.03 24.66 -6.03
N ILE A 118 25.45 24.29 -4.83
CA ILE A 118 26.67 23.51 -4.58
C ILE A 118 26.34 22.03 -4.36
N GLY A 119 25.05 21.71 -4.24
CA GLY A 119 24.53 20.37 -3.93
C GLY A 119 25.14 19.26 -4.76
N PRO A 120 25.08 19.28 -6.09
CA PRO A 120 25.59 18.19 -6.95
C PRO A 120 27.11 17.99 -6.82
N LEU A 121 27.90 19.06 -6.69
CA LEU A 121 29.35 18.98 -6.49
C LEU A 121 29.70 18.47 -5.10
N ALA A 122 28.96 18.90 -4.08
CA ALA A 122 29.12 18.42 -2.73
C ALA A 122 28.69 16.95 -2.58
N GLU A 123 27.64 16.52 -3.26
CA GLU A 123 27.23 15.11 -3.33
C GLU A 123 28.33 14.26 -3.97
N LEU A 124 28.93 14.71 -5.08
CA LEU A 124 30.04 14.03 -5.72
C LEU A 124 31.27 13.96 -4.79
N ALA A 125 31.63 15.04 -4.13
CA ALA A 125 32.73 15.07 -3.18
C ALA A 125 32.50 14.13 -1.98
N LEU A 126 31.28 14.10 -1.43
CA LEU A 126 30.89 13.19 -0.35
C LEU A 126 30.90 11.73 -0.81
N ALA A 127 30.48 11.45 -2.04
CA ALA A 127 30.53 10.12 -2.61
C ALA A 127 31.97 9.61 -2.82
N LEU A 128 32.88 10.51 -3.21
CA LEU A 128 34.30 10.18 -3.43
C LEU A 128 35.09 10.04 -2.12
N THR A 129 34.85 10.92 -1.15
CA THR A 129 35.60 10.93 0.13
C THR A 129 35.05 9.98 1.18
N ARG A 130 33.79 9.52 1.01
CA ARG A 130 33.08 8.62 1.94
C ARG A 130 33.38 8.96 3.43
N PRO A 131 33.04 10.17 3.89
CA PRO A 131 33.32 10.56 5.27
C PRO A 131 32.60 9.61 6.24
N HIS A 132 33.13 9.48 7.46
CA HIS A 132 32.60 8.57 8.48
C HIS A 132 31.08 8.71 8.73
N ALA A 133 30.54 9.93 8.59
CA ALA A 133 29.10 10.18 8.71
C ALA A 133 28.28 9.44 7.65
N VAL A 134 28.77 9.37 6.40
CA VAL A 134 28.09 8.64 5.30
C VAL A 134 28.15 7.14 5.55
N THR A 135 29.33 6.61 5.90
CA THR A 135 29.50 5.17 6.16
C THR A 135 28.70 4.70 7.39
N SER A 136 28.61 5.51 8.44
CA SER A 136 27.80 5.16 9.63
C SER A 136 26.31 5.18 9.32
N GLU A 137 25.84 6.12 8.48
CA GLU A 137 24.45 6.17 8.04
C GLU A 137 24.08 4.99 7.13
N GLU A 138 24.97 4.62 6.19
CA GLU A 138 24.81 3.42 5.36
C GLU A 138 24.75 2.13 6.20
N GLN A 139 25.61 2.01 7.23
CA GLN A 139 25.59 0.87 8.14
C GLN A 139 24.30 0.79 8.96
N ALA A 140 23.81 1.92 9.45
CA ALA A 140 22.53 1.99 10.16
C ALA A 140 21.35 1.60 9.28
N LEU A 141 21.33 2.06 8.02
CA LEU A 141 20.29 1.65 7.06
C LEU A 141 20.35 0.17 6.71
N ARG A 142 21.58 -0.39 6.60
CA ARG A 142 21.76 -1.83 6.38
C ARG A 142 21.27 -2.65 7.59
N ALA A 143 21.54 -2.22 8.81
CA ALA A 143 21.01 -2.85 10.00
C ALA A 143 19.48 -2.81 10.06
N ASP A 144 18.88 -1.63 9.82
CA ASP A 144 17.44 -1.47 9.70
C ASP A 144 16.85 -2.42 8.62
N ALA A 145 17.48 -2.51 7.46
CA ALA A 145 17.03 -3.39 6.38
C ALA A 145 17.07 -4.86 6.78
N MET A 146 18.10 -5.28 7.52
CA MET A 146 18.19 -6.64 8.05
C MET A 146 17.11 -6.94 9.08
N GLU A 147 16.79 -6.00 9.98
CA GLU A 147 15.68 -6.13 10.93
C GLU A 147 14.33 -6.26 10.21
N ILE A 148 14.11 -5.48 9.15
CA ILE A 148 12.90 -5.59 8.33
C ILE A 148 12.84 -6.95 7.63
N LEU A 149 13.93 -7.41 7.02
CA LEU A 149 13.98 -8.70 6.34
C LEU A 149 13.75 -9.87 7.32
N ALA A 150 14.18 -9.74 8.58
CA ALA A 150 13.94 -10.74 9.61
C ALA A 150 12.44 -10.95 9.90
N LEU A 151 11.56 -9.95 9.68
CA LEU A 151 10.11 -10.11 9.79
C LEU A 151 9.55 -11.14 8.79
N PHE A 152 10.25 -11.36 7.68
CA PHE A 152 9.87 -12.30 6.64
C PHE A 152 10.58 -13.67 6.75
N GLY A 153 11.39 -13.85 7.79
CA GLY A 153 12.04 -15.11 8.20
C GLY A 153 12.68 -15.87 7.04
N GLU A 154 12.43 -17.17 7.00
CA GLU A 154 13.00 -18.11 6.01
C GLU A 154 12.62 -17.79 4.55
N ARG A 155 11.67 -16.89 4.31
CA ARG A 155 11.22 -16.56 2.98
C ARG A 155 12.14 -15.55 2.28
N LEU A 156 12.71 -14.59 3.00
CA LEU A 156 13.61 -13.58 2.45
C LEU A 156 15.02 -13.60 3.04
N THR A 157 15.17 -13.86 4.33
CA THR A 157 16.48 -13.80 5.02
C THR A 157 17.57 -14.67 4.38
N PRO A 158 17.32 -15.95 4.00
CA PRO A 158 18.36 -16.77 3.34
C PRO A 158 18.69 -16.33 1.90
N ARG A 159 17.95 -15.35 1.36
CA ARG A 159 18.03 -14.91 -0.03
C ARG A 159 18.47 -13.47 -0.17
N ILE A 160 19.04 -12.88 0.86
CA ILE A 160 19.37 -11.44 0.91
C ILE A 160 20.26 -10.99 -0.23
N ASP A 161 21.20 -11.83 -0.70
CA ASP A 161 22.13 -11.54 -1.79
C ASP A 161 21.61 -12.03 -3.15
N ASN A 162 20.48 -12.73 -3.18
CA ASN A 162 19.91 -13.23 -4.43
C ASN A 162 19.26 -12.09 -5.21
N PRO A 163 19.36 -12.08 -6.55
CA PRO A 163 18.64 -11.10 -7.37
C PRO A 163 17.14 -11.34 -7.29
N ALA A 164 16.37 -10.26 -7.18
CA ALA A 164 14.93 -10.32 -6.92
C ALA A 164 14.13 -11.04 -8.03
N PHE A 165 14.64 -11.09 -9.26
CA PHE A 165 13.99 -11.86 -10.35
C PHE A 165 13.96 -13.37 -10.08
N SER A 166 14.87 -13.91 -9.24
CA SER A 166 14.92 -15.33 -8.88
C SER A 166 13.86 -15.74 -7.85
N LEU A 167 13.22 -14.78 -7.22
CA LEU A 167 12.20 -15.04 -6.21
C LEU A 167 10.88 -15.52 -6.85
N SER A 168 10.15 -16.39 -6.12
CA SER A 168 8.77 -16.70 -6.44
C SER A 168 7.88 -15.45 -6.38
N TYR A 169 6.70 -15.52 -7.01
CA TYR A 169 5.74 -14.42 -7.01
C TYR A 169 5.41 -13.96 -5.57
N ALA A 170 5.10 -14.89 -4.67
CA ALA A 170 4.78 -14.59 -3.28
C ALA A 170 5.96 -13.93 -2.54
N ASN A 171 7.20 -14.37 -2.79
CA ASN A 171 8.38 -13.75 -2.18
C ASN A 171 8.67 -12.35 -2.76
N ARG A 172 8.38 -12.09 -4.03
CA ARG A 172 8.45 -10.72 -4.58
C ARG A 172 7.44 -9.80 -3.89
N ARG A 173 6.22 -10.27 -3.60
CA ARG A 173 5.22 -9.52 -2.83
C ARG A 173 5.69 -9.21 -1.41
N ARG A 174 6.32 -10.20 -0.74
CA ARG A 174 6.94 -9.97 0.58
C ARG A 174 8.05 -8.92 0.50
N LEU A 175 8.87 -8.97 -0.54
CA LEU A 175 9.94 -8.00 -0.76
C LEU A 175 9.42 -6.59 -1.02
N GLU A 176 8.28 -6.42 -1.68
CA GLU A 176 7.62 -5.13 -1.85
C GLU A 176 7.18 -4.53 -0.52
N ILE A 177 6.60 -5.35 0.36
CA ILE A 177 6.22 -4.89 1.71
C ILE A 177 7.49 -4.53 2.50
N ALA A 178 8.54 -5.37 2.47
CA ALA A 178 9.81 -5.08 3.11
C ALA A 178 10.40 -3.74 2.65
N ARG A 179 10.38 -3.47 1.34
CA ARG A 179 10.82 -2.19 0.76
C ARG A 179 9.94 -1.02 1.23
N ALA A 180 8.63 -1.20 1.32
CA ALA A 180 7.74 -0.15 1.83
C ALA A 180 8.00 0.15 3.32
N LEU A 181 8.27 -0.87 4.12
CA LEU A 181 8.61 -0.73 5.54
C LEU A 181 9.93 0.00 5.79
N SER A 182 10.88 -0.05 4.85
CA SER A 182 12.18 0.62 4.99
C SER A 182 12.10 2.15 5.02
N LEU A 183 10.99 2.72 4.55
CA LEU A 183 10.65 4.13 4.74
C LEU A 183 10.35 4.48 6.21
N LYS A 184 10.16 3.50 7.10
CA LYS A 184 9.61 3.68 8.46
C LYS A 184 8.29 4.47 8.42
N PRO A 185 7.28 3.99 7.68
CA PRO A 185 6.06 4.75 7.44
C PRO A 185 5.23 4.91 8.72
N ARG A 186 4.40 5.96 8.77
CA ARG A 186 3.31 6.09 9.75
C ARG A 186 2.03 5.44 9.24
N VAL A 187 1.82 5.47 7.91
CA VAL A 187 0.68 4.80 7.25
C VAL A 187 1.19 3.95 6.10
N LEU A 188 0.81 2.67 6.12
CA LEU A 188 1.13 1.67 5.11
C LEU A 188 -0.12 1.33 4.30
N PHE A 189 -0.04 1.48 2.98
CA PHE A 189 -1.09 1.14 2.04
C PHE A 189 -0.77 -0.20 1.37
N LEU A 190 -1.59 -1.21 1.63
CA LEU A 190 -1.45 -2.55 1.06
C LEU A 190 -2.56 -2.79 0.03
N ASP A 191 -2.18 -2.93 -1.23
CA ASP A 191 -3.10 -3.13 -2.35
C ASP A 191 -3.07 -4.59 -2.78
N GLU A 192 -4.08 -5.37 -2.36
CA GLU A 192 -4.26 -6.81 -2.63
C GLU A 192 -2.98 -7.63 -2.35
N PRO A 193 -2.41 -7.59 -1.14
CA PRO A 193 -1.12 -8.22 -0.85
C PRO A 193 -1.14 -9.74 -1.01
N THR A 194 -2.30 -10.39 -0.99
CA THR A 194 -2.44 -11.85 -1.13
C THR A 194 -2.91 -12.30 -2.52
N ALA A 195 -3.04 -11.37 -3.49
CA ALA A 195 -3.46 -11.72 -4.84
C ALA A 195 -2.51 -12.75 -5.48
N GLY A 196 -3.07 -13.79 -6.11
CA GLY A 196 -2.27 -14.83 -6.79
C GLY A 196 -1.51 -15.79 -5.87
N MET A 197 -1.68 -15.72 -4.56
CA MET A 197 -1.07 -16.64 -3.59
C MET A 197 -1.93 -17.87 -3.35
N ASN A 198 -1.27 -19.02 -3.16
CA ASN A 198 -1.92 -20.23 -2.69
C ASN A 198 -2.34 -20.13 -1.21
N PRO A 199 -3.14 -21.06 -0.66
CA PRO A 199 -3.63 -20.96 0.73
C PRO A 199 -2.52 -20.86 1.79
N THR A 200 -1.43 -21.60 1.63
CA THR A 200 -0.29 -21.57 2.57
C THR A 200 0.42 -20.22 2.52
N GLU A 201 0.73 -19.72 1.32
CA GLU A 201 1.36 -18.42 1.12
C GLU A 201 0.48 -17.27 1.65
N THR A 202 -0.85 -17.42 1.47
CA THR A 202 -1.84 -16.48 2.00
C THR A 202 -1.80 -16.46 3.53
N ALA A 203 -1.82 -17.63 4.19
CA ALA A 203 -1.74 -17.73 5.66
C ALA A 203 -0.46 -17.09 6.21
N GLU A 204 0.69 -17.36 5.58
CA GLU A 204 1.96 -16.73 5.96
C GLU A 204 1.94 -15.19 5.79
N MET A 205 1.33 -14.69 4.71
CA MET A 205 1.18 -13.24 4.50
C MET A 205 0.28 -12.61 5.57
N LEU A 206 -0.77 -13.30 5.99
CA LEU A 206 -1.63 -12.86 7.09
C LEU A 206 -0.85 -12.68 8.40
N GLU A 207 0.00 -13.66 8.74
CA GLU A 207 0.83 -13.55 9.95
C GLU A 207 1.77 -12.34 9.87
N ILE A 208 2.36 -12.07 8.70
CA ILE A 208 3.19 -10.89 8.49
C ILE A 208 2.36 -9.61 8.73
N ILE A 209 1.20 -9.48 8.08
CA ILE A 209 0.35 -8.28 8.23
C ILE A 209 -0.12 -8.14 9.69
N ARG A 210 -0.46 -9.25 10.35
CA ARG A 210 -0.83 -9.27 11.78
C ARG A 210 0.31 -8.76 12.67
N ALA A 211 1.55 -9.14 12.38
CA ALA A 211 2.73 -8.66 13.11
C ALA A 211 3.02 -7.17 12.88
N LEU A 212 2.55 -6.59 11.77
CA LEU A 212 2.67 -5.16 11.48
C LEU A 212 1.57 -4.33 12.13
N LYS A 213 0.42 -4.95 12.45
CA LYS A 213 -0.72 -4.30 13.09
C LYS A 213 -0.32 -3.75 14.46
N GLY A 214 -0.80 -2.57 14.81
CA GLY A 214 -0.43 -1.86 16.04
C GLY A 214 0.93 -1.14 15.98
N ARG A 215 1.85 -1.59 15.10
CA ARG A 215 3.13 -0.90 14.87
C ARG A 215 3.02 0.18 13.79
N PHE A 216 2.12 -0.04 12.82
CA PHE A 216 1.82 0.86 11.72
C PHE A 216 0.31 1.03 11.60
N SER A 217 -0.14 2.21 11.17
CA SER A 217 -1.50 2.37 10.68
C SER A 217 -1.57 1.78 9.27
N ILE A 218 -2.53 0.90 9.01
CA ILE A 218 -2.59 0.16 7.75
C ILE A 218 -3.92 0.42 7.07
N LEU A 219 -3.88 0.84 5.80
CA LEU A 219 -5.02 0.76 4.91
C LEU A 219 -4.83 -0.43 3.97
N LEU A 220 -5.79 -1.32 3.96
CA LEU A 220 -5.75 -2.57 3.20
C LEU A 220 -6.88 -2.63 2.19
N ILE A 221 -6.55 -2.88 0.92
CA ILE A 221 -7.54 -3.35 -0.07
C ILE A 221 -7.37 -4.85 -0.22
N GLU A 222 -8.45 -5.60 -0.04
CA GLU A 222 -8.50 -7.04 -0.24
C GLU A 222 -9.87 -7.49 -0.76
N HIS A 223 -9.88 -8.61 -1.50
CA HIS A 223 -11.10 -9.22 -2.03
C HIS A 223 -11.53 -10.47 -1.25
N LYS A 224 -10.60 -11.08 -0.51
CA LYS A 224 -10.86 -12.27 0.30
C LYS A 224 -11.48 -11.84 1.63
N LEU A 225 -12.79 -11.93 1.75
CA LEU A 225 -13.52 -11.48 2.95
C LEU A 225 -13.01 -12.16 4.22
N ASP A 226 -12.70 -13.46 4.18
CA ASP A 226 -12.20 -14.19 5.34
C ASP A 226 -10.91 -13.57 5.91
N LEU A 227 -10.04 -13.02 5.04
CA LEU A 227 -8.82 -12.34 5.47
C LEU A 227 -9.12 -11.01 6.13
N VAL A 228 -10.01 -10.25 5.50
CA VAL A 228 -10.46 -8.95 6.02
C VAL A 228 -11.07 -9.10 7.41
N MET A 229 -11.95 -10.10 7.58
CA MET A 229 -12.60 -10.38 8.86
C MET A 229 -11.62 -10.78 9.97
N GLN A 230 -10.50 -11.44 9.62
CA GLN A 230 -9.47 -11.87 10.59
C GLN A 230 -8.47 -10.78 10.96
N LEU A 231 -8.22 -9.80 10.08
CA LEU A 231 -7.15 -8.81 10.25
C LEU A 231 -7.66 -7.45 10.72
N SER A 232 -8.83 -7.02 10.22
CA SER A 232 -9.26 -5.63 10.32
C SER A 232 -9.76 -5.27 11.72
N ASP A 233 -9.44 -4.06 12.15
CA ASP A 233 -10.11 -3.42 13.29
C ASP A 233 -11.43 -2.83 12.84
N ARG A 234 -11.45 -2.29 11.60
CA ARG A 234 -12.62 -1.69 10.99
C ARG A 234 -12.63 -1.95 9.48
N VAL A 235 -13.81 -2.12 8.94
CA VAL A 235 -14.04 -2.37 7.52
C VAL A 235 -14.90 -1.25 6.95
N VAL A 236 -14.49 -0.73 5.80
CA VAL A 236 -15.23 0.23 4.98
C VAL A 236 -15.63 -0.48 3.70
N VAL A 237 -16.91 -0.47 3.38
CA VAL A 237 -17.43 -1.08 2.15
C VAL A 237 -17.77 -0.01 1.15
N MET A 238 -17.27 -0.16 -0.05
CA MET A 238 -17.54 0.72 -1.17
C MET A 238 -18.33 -0.01 -2.25
N ASP A 239 -19.27 0.70 -2.84
CA ASP A 239 -19.97 0.30 -4.06
C ASP A 239 -20.26 1.53 -4.93
N ASP A 240 -20.09 1.42 -6.25
CA ASP A 240 -20.28 2.52 -7.22
C ASP A 240 -19.68 3.86 -6.77
N GLY A 241 -18.44 3.83 -6.26
CA GLY A 241 -17.69 5.01 -5.80
C GLY A 241 -18.10 5.55 -4.43
N ARG A 242 -19.08 4.98 -3.75
CA ARG A 242 -19.62 5.45 -2.47
C ARG A 242 -19.34 4.47 -1.34
N LYS A 243 -19.25 5.01 -0.14
CA LYS A 243 -19.26 4.19 1.07
C LYS A 243 -20.69 3.78 1.39
N ILE A 244 -20.94 2.47 1.41
CA ILE A 244 -22.26 1.90 1.74
C ILE A 244 -22.37 1.38 3.17
N ALA A 245 -21.22 0.97 3.77
CA ALA A 245 -21.16 0.53 5.16
C ALA A 245 -19.78 0.82 5.76
N GLU A 246 -19.74 0.95 7.10
CA GLU A 246 -18.51 1.07 7.88
C GLU A 246 -18.78 0.57 9.30
N GLY A 247 -17.93 -0.31 9.83
CA GLY A 247 -18.08 -0.85 11.17
C GLY A 247 -17.06 -1.93 11.50
N LEU A 248 -17.29 -2.64 12.60
CA LEU A 248 -16.53 -3.83 12.93
C LEU A 248 -16.75 -4.92 11.88
N PRO A 249 -15.75 -5.81 11.67
CA PRO A 249 -15.88 -6.88 10.67
C PRO A 249 -17.19 -7.67 10.77
N ALA A 250 -17.60 -8.07 11.99
CA ALA A 250 -18.83 -8.84 12.21
C ALA A 250 -20.11 -8.05 11.89
N GLU A 251 -20.12 -6.74 12.14
CA GLU A 251 -21.27 -5.86 11.83
C GLU A 251 -21.43 -5.72 10.32
N VAL A 252 -20.32 -5.44 9.62
CA VAL A 252 -20.29 -5.30 8.17
C VAL A 252 -20.67 -6.60 7.45
N ALA A 253 -20.25 -7.75 7.97
CA ALA A 253 -20.61 -9.06 7.40
C ALA A 253 -22.12 -9.36 7.48
N ALA A 254 -22.81 -8.79 8.45
CA ALA A 254 -24.26 -8.97 8.66
C ALA A 254 -25.12 -7.87 7.99
N ASP A 255 -24.49 -6.84 7.41
CA ASP A 255 -25.19 -5.70 6.81
C ASP A 255 -25.90 -6.11 5.51
N PRO A 256 -27.24 -5.94 5.40
CA PRO A 256 -28.00 -6.30 4.20
C PRO A 256 -27.54 -5.56 2.93
N ALA A 257 -27.10 -4.29 3.04
CA ALA A 257 -26.60 -3.52 1.91
C ALA A 257 -25.30 -4.11 1.37
N VAL A 258 -24.41 -4.57 2.25
CA VAL A 258 -23.17 -5.25 1.89
C VAL A 258 -23.45 -6.59 1.20
N ILE A 259 -24.36 -7.39 1.76
CA ILE A 259 -24.76 -8.67 1.18
C ILE A 259 -25.34 -8.46 -0.22
N ALA A 260 -26.20 -7.46 -0.40
CA ALA A 260 -26.83 -7.15 -1.70
C ALA A 260 -25.77 -6.71 -2.74
N ALA A 261 -24.80 -5.85 -2.37
CA ALA A 261 -23.73 -5.41 -3.27
C ALA A 261 -22.85 -6.57 -3.78
N TYR A 262 -22.59 -7.56 -2.92
CA TYR A 262 -21.80 -8.74 -3.31
C TYR A 262 -22.62 -9.81 -4.07
N LEU A 263 -23.91 -9.94 -3.83
CA LEU A 263 -24.79 -10.86 -4.58
C LEU A 263 -25.13 -10.30 -5.95
N GLY A 264 -25.45 -9.00 -6.06
CA GLY A 264 -25.74 -8.33 -7.34
C GLY A 264 -24.56 -8.35 -8.32
N SER A 265 -23.31 -8.34 -7.81
CA SER A 265 -22.11 -8.44 -8.66
C SER A 265 -21.87 -9.84 -9.25
N ARG A 266 -22.40 -10.90 -8.67
CA ARG A 266 -22.28 -12.27 -9.19
C ARG A 266 -23.14 -12.49 -10.44
N ASP A 267 -24.33 -11.90 -10.49
CA ASP A 267 -25.24 -12.06 -11.65
C ASP A 267 -24.71 -11.33 -12.89
N VAL A 268 -24.02 -10.19 -12.73
CA VAL A 268 -23.43 -9.45 -13.86
C VAL A 268 -22.18 -10.14 -14.41
N GLY A 269 -21.43 -10.86 -13.58
CA GLY A 269 -20.26 -11.65 -14.00
C GLY A 269 -20.64 -12.85 -14.87
N SER A 270 -21.66 -13.60 -14.45
CA SER A 270 -22.15 -14.79 -15.18
C SER A 270 -22.78 -14.44 -16.53
N ALA A 271 -23.44 -13.28 -16.64
CA ALA A 271 -24.02 -12.81 -17.91
C ALA A 271 -22.96 -12.37 -18.92
N ARG A 272 -21.80 -11.84 -18.48
CA ARG A 272 -20.70 -11.46 -19.39
C ARG A 272 -19.91 -12.66 -19.91
N GLU A 273 -19.72 -13.71 -19.12
CA GLU A 273 -19.08 -14.95 -19.58
C GLU A 273 -19.97 -15.73 -20.55
N ALA A 274 -21.29 -15.76 -20.33
CA ALA A 274 -22.23 -16.39 -21.25
C ALA A 274 -22.35 -15.68 -22.61
N GLY A 275 -22.14 -14.35 -22.66
CA GLY A 275 -22.16 -13.57 -23.91
C GLY A 275 -20.88 -13.69 -24.74
N ALA A 276 -19.75 -14.02 -24.13
CA ALA A 276 -18.47 -14.15 -24.84
C ALA A 276 -18.29 -15.47 -25.59
N THR A 277 -19.10 -16.48 -25.26
CA THR A 277 -19.02 -17.83 -25.87
C THR A 277 -19.90 -18.00 -27.12
N GLN A 278 -20.75 -17.03 -27.48
CA GLN A 278 -21.64 -17.08 -28.66
C GLN A 278 -21.13 -16.26 -29.87
N GLY A 279 -19.95 -15.69 -29.83
CA GLY A 279 -19.39 -14.82 -30.87
C GLY A 279 -18.34 -15.45 -31.81
N VAL A 280 -18.11 -16.75 -31.78
CA VAL A 280 -17.16 -17.42 -32.71
C VAL A 280 -17.82 -18.62 -33.34
N ALA A 281 -18.73 -18.37 -34.28
CA ALA A 281 -19.15 -19.31 -35.31
C ALA A 281 -19.80 -18.52 -36.44
N LEU A 282 -18.98 -18.04 -37.39
CA LEU A 282 -19.30 -17.91 -38.83
C LEU A 282 -18.01 -17.58 -39.57
#